data_dd18dd95f9bdcac73f0012cc618fdde5
#
_entry.id   dd18dd95f9bdcac73f0012cc618fdde5
#
_cell.length_a   1.000
_cell.length_b   1.000
_cell.length_c   1.000
_cell.angle_alpha   90.00
_cell.angle_beta   90.00
_cell.angle_gamma   90.00
#
_symmetry.space_group_name_H-M   'P 1'
#
loop_
_entity.id
_entity.type
_entity.pdbx_description
1 polymer ?
#
loop_
_entity_poly.entity_id
_entity_poly.type
_entity_poly.pdbx_seq_one_letter_code
_entity_poly.pdbx_strand_id
1 'polypeptide(L)'
;YTRPHTLSLHDALPISFAFATDEFLGVRPSETYKFMVLTCPVGSYYAEPVSVKIEEHFTRAAEGGVGRAKTAGNYAASLYPTKLANDEGFHQLIWTDGKEHQYLEESGTMNLVLVIDGVILSPSEDSDTILRSVVKRSVVELAKHWGLPVEERRISVEEVITAIREGRLSDAFGAGTAATIAPIASIGFRGELFELPPVGSRVISNRIKAYLDGIKSGDCADELGWCTQVEV
;
A
#
# COMPACT_ATOMS: atom_id res chain seq x y z
N TYR A 1 -11.78 -35.18 18.01
CA TYR A 1 -10.65 -34.27 18.33
C TYR A 1 -10.73 -33.09 17.38
N THR A 2 -11.46 -32.04 17.77
CA THR A 2 -11.42 -30.75 17.10
C THR A 2 -10.08 -30.11 17.42
N ARG A 3 -9.25 -29.85 16.39
CA ARG A 3 -8.07 -29.02 16.56
C ARG A 3 -8.52 -27.69 17.14
N PRO A 4 -7.88 -27.15 18.19
CA PRO A 4 -8.13 -25.78 18.58
C PRO A 4 -7.81 -24.91 17.37
N HIS A 5 -8.75 -24.06 16.96
CA HIS A 5 -8.50 -23.05 15.96
C HIS A 5 -7.50 -22.06 16.58
N THR A 6 -6.23 -22.32 16.44
CA THR A 6 -5.19 -21.32 16.62
C THR A 6 -5.44 -20.31 15.50
N LEU A 7 -5.90 -19.11 15.83
CA LEU A 7 -5.95 -18.00 14.90
C LEU A 7 -4.54 -17.83 14.36
N SER A 8 -4.34 -18.18 13.11
CA SER A 8 -3.06 -17.92 12.46
C SER A 8 -2.97 -16.41 12.16
N LEU A 9 -1.76 -15.87 12.05
CA LEU A 9 -1.56 -14.44 11.81
C LEU A 9 -2.21 -13.94 10.51
N HIS A 10 -2.56 -14.81 9.56
CA HIS A 10 -3.30 -14.44 8.36
C HIS A 10 -4.81 -14.33 8.58
N ASP A 11 -5.34 -14.87 9.70
CA ASP A 11 -6.74 -14.75 10.11
C ASP A 11 -6.94 -13.59 11.09
N ALA A 12 -5.91 -12.86 11.45
CA ALA A 12 -5.97 -11.75 12.39
C ALA A 12 -5.18 -10.53 11.89
N LEU A 13 -5.80 -9.36 11.90
CA LEU A 13 -5.12 -8.09 11.67
C LEU A 13 -4.59 -7.54 12.99
N PRO A 14 -3.26 -7.43 13.17
CA PRO A 14 -2.69 -6.72 14.29
C PRO A 14 -2.83 -5.21 14.09
N ILE A 15 -3.49 -4.55 15.03
CA ILE A 15 -3.66 -3.10 15.06
C ILE A 15 -2.77 -2.56 16.17
N SER A 16 -1.74 -1.80 15.80
CA SER A 16 -0.87 -1.12 16.75
C SER A 16 -1.07 0.39 16.70
N PHE A 17 -1.15 1.03 17.86
CA PHE A 17 -1.23 2.48 17.94
C PHE A 17 -0.59 3.01 19.22
N ALA A 18 -0.14 4.27 19.13
CA ALA A 18 0.38 5.02 20.26
C ALA A 18 -0.40 6.32 20.42
N PHE A 19 -0.60 6.73 21.66
CA PHE A 19 -1.24 8.02 21.97
C PHE A 19 -0.62 8.65 23.20
N ALA A 20 -0.67 9.98 23.22
CA ALA A 20 -0.20 10.80 24.34
C ALA A 20 -1.07 10.64 25.58
N THR A 21 -0.49 10.66 26.78
CA THR A 21 -1.19 10.44 28.03
C THR A 21 -0.97 11.53 29.08
N ASP A 22 -0.28 12.63 28.72
CA ASP A 22 -0.16 13.76 29.64
C ASP A 22 -1.50 14.44 29.89
N GLU A 23 -1.77 14.76 31.13
CA GLU A 23 -2.90 15.59 31.57
C GLU A 23 -2.58 17.08 31.39
N PHE A 24 -2.49 17.55 30.14
CA PHE A 24 -2.09 18.91 29.85
C PHE A 24 -2.94 19.54 28.74
N LEU A 25 -3.41 20.76 28.96
CA LEU A 25 -4.06 21.59 27.95
C LEU A 25 -3.04 22.55 27.33
N GLY A 26 -2.75 22.37 26.07
CA GLY A 26 -1.81 23.20 25.32
C GLY A 26 -1.11 22.41 24.20
N VAL A 27 -0.32 23.13 23.40
CA VAL A 27 0.37 22.55 22.24
C VAL A 27 1.85 22.33 22.59
N ARG A 28 2.18 21.13 23.01
CA ARG A 28 3.56 20.65 23.22
C ARG A 28 3.65 19.15 23.01
N PRO A 29 4.85 18.59 22.79
CA PRO A 29 5.03 17.15 22.85
C PRO A 29 4.64 16.61 24.24
N SER A 30 4.00 15.46 24.28
CA SER A 30 3.73 14.75 25.53
C SER A 30 5.02 14.13 26.06
N GLU A 31 5.15 14.03 27.37
CA GLU A 31 6.27 13.35 28.03
C GLU A 31 5.98 11.85 28.25
N THR A 32 4.68 11.49 28.23
CA THR A 32 4.25 10.11 28.43
C THR A 32 3.33 9.63 27.33
N TYR A 33 3.47 8.36 26.96
CA TYR A 33 2.70 7.73 25.87
C TYR A 33 2.25 6.33 26.29
N LYS A 34 1.15 5.87 25.73
CA LYS A 34 0.79 4.44 25.73
C LYS A 34 0.92 3.89 24.33
N PHE A 35 1.52 2.71 24.24
CA PHE A 35 1.54 1.89 23.02
C PHE A 35 0.70 0.64 23.26
N MET A 36 -0.20 0.34 22.31
CA MET A 36 -1.11 -0.80 22.39
C MET A 36 -1.06 -1.60 21.10
N VAL A 37 -1.20 -2.91 21.23
CA VAL A 37 -1.40 -3.83 20.11
C VAL A 37 -2.68 -4.59 20.38
N LEU A 38 -3.60 -4.54 19.42
CA LEU A 38 -4.85 -5.31 19.42
C LEU A 38 -4.81 -6.27 18.24
N THR A 39 -5.36 -7.46 18.41
CA THR A 39 -5.57 -8.39 17.31
C THR A 39 -7.07 -8.51 17.06
N CYS A 40 -7.47 -8.47 15.79
CA CYS A 40 -8.85 -8.62 15.38
C CYS A 40 -8.94 -9.71 14.30
N PRO A 41 -9.81 -10.72 14.45
CA PRO A 41 -10.06 -11.67 13.37
C PRO A 41 -10.63 -10.92 12.17
N VAL A 42 -10.09 -11.19 10.99
CA VAL A 42 -10.53 -10.55 9.74
C VAL A 42 -10.58 -11.57 8.61
N GLY A 43 -11.48 -11.33 7.65
CA GLY A 43 -11.41 -11.95 6.35
C GLY A 43 -10.52 -11.15 5.38
N SER A 44 -10.70 -11.35 4.08
CA SER A 44 -10.00 -10.59 3.05
C SER A 44 -10.28 -9.09 3.20
N TYR A 45 -9.25 -8.25 3.24
CA TYR A 45 -9.37 -6.80 3.41
C TYR A 45 -10.07 -6.14 2.20
N TYR A 46 -9.72 -6.59 1.00
CA TYR A 46 -10.46 -6.28 -0.22
C TYR A 46 -11.02 -7.58 -0.80
N ALA A 47 -12.33 -7.64 -0.96
CA ALA A 47 -12.98 -8.80 -1.57
C ALA A 47 -12.71 -8.88 -3.08
N GLU A 48 -12.54 -7.73 -3.73
CA GLU A 48 -12.35 -7.57 -5.17
C GLU A 48 -11.20 -6.61 -5.49
N PRO A 49 -10.65 -6.65 -6.72
CA PRO A 49 -9.68 -5.67 -7.18
C PRO A 49 -10.24 -4.24 -7.09
N VAL A 50 -9.40 -3.28 -6.78
CA VAL A 50 -9.83 -1.90 -6.53
C VAL A 50 -9.76 -1.04 -7.80
N SER A 51 -10.77 -0.18 -8.01
CA SER A 51 -10.68 0.93 -8.94
C SER A 51 -10.14 2.17 -8.21
N VAL A 52 -9.24 2.90 -8.84
CA VAL A 52 -8.57 4.04 -8.22
C VAL A 52 -8.61 5.26 -9.13
N LYS A 53 -8.65 6.46 -8.54
CA LYS A 53 -8.60 7.73 -9.27
C LYS A 53 -7.31 8.45 -8.95
N ILE A 54 -6.62 8.98 -9.95
CA ILE A 54 -5.45 9.85 -9.73
C ILE A 54 -5.96 11.20 -9.22
N GLU A 55 -5.45 11.60 -8.07
CA GLU A 55 -5.83 12.86 -7.41
C GLU A 55 -5.02 14.03 -7.98
N GLU A 56 -5.69 15.12 -8.32
CA GLU A 56 -5.09 16.29 -8.98
C GLU A 56 -5.26 17.60 -8.17
N HIS A 57 -5.91 17.54 -7.01
CA HIS A 57 -6.23 18.73 -6.24
C HIS A 57 -5.86 18.61 -4.76
N PHE A 58 -6.25 17.52 -4.13
CA PHE A 58 -5.99 17.29 -2.71
C PHE A 58 -4.64 16.63 -2.48
N THR A 59 -4.03 16.96 -1.35
CA THR A 59 -2.72 16.45 -0.96
C THR A 59 -2.84 15.57 0.27
N ARG A 60 -2.28 14.36 0.23
CA ARG A 60 -2.20 13.49 1.40
C ARG A 60 -1.18 13.98 2.42
N ALA A 61 -0.04 14.42 1.93
CA ALA A 61 1.11 14.87 2.73
C ALA A 61 1.93 15.88 1.96
N ALA A 62 2.62 16.76 2.66
CA ALA A 62 3.50 17.78 2.08
C ALA A 62 4.97 17.52 2.45
N GLU A 63 5.89 17.98 1.62
CA GLU A 63 7.33 17.97 1.92
C GLU A 63 7.62 18.72 3.22
N GLY A 64 8.51 18.19 4.04
CA GLY A 64 8.80 18.71 5.38
C GLY A 64 7.70 18.43 6.42
N GLY A 65 6.64 17.74 6.03
CA GLY A 65 5.53 17.35 6.91
C GLY A 65 5.73 15.98 7.55
N VAL A 66 4.62 15.34 7.89
CA VAL A 66 4.60 14.06 8.62
C VAL A 66 4.18 12.88 7.76
N GLY A 67 4.28 12.98 6.43
CA GLY A 67 3.84 11.94 5.49
C GLY A 67 4.52 10.58 5.69
N ARG A 68 5.79 10.59 6.09
CA ARG A 68 6.56 9.36 6.39
C ARG A 68 6.22 8.74 7.75
N ALA A 69 5.43 9.40 8.58
CA ALA A 69 4.96 8.89 9.86
C ALA A 69 3.53 8.37 9.75
N LYS A 70 3.22 7.27 10.45
CA LYS A 70 1.87 6.70 10.51
C LYS A 70 1.03 7.49 11.54
N THR A 71 0.76 8.76 11.23
CA THR A 71 0.05 9.69 12.11
C THR A 71 -1.40 9.88 11.67
N ALA A 72 -2.31 10.03 12.63
CA ALA A 72 -3.75 10.21 12.38
C ALA A 72 -4.08 11.41 11.49
N GLY A 73 -3.26 12.47 11.53
CA GLY A 73 -3.45 13.66 10.69
C GLY A 73 -3.42 13.37 9.20
N ASN A 74 -2.51 12.49 8.73
CA ASN A 74 -2.44 12.09 7.31
C ASN A 74 -3.71 11.36 6.88
N TYR A 75 -4.29 10.53 7.76
CA TYR A 75 -5.53 9.80 7.46
C TYR A 75 -6.74 10.72 7.50
N ALA A 76 -6.81 11.63 8.46
CA ALA A 76 -7.89 12.61 8.54
C ALA A 76 -7.98 13.46 7.26
N ALA A 77 -6.82 13.92 6.74
CA ALA A 77 -6.75 14.71 5.51
C ALA A 77 -7.25 13.92 4.27
N SER A 78 -7.10 12.59 4.28
CA SER A 78 -7.48 11.74 3.15
C SER A 78 -8.98 11.39 3.10
N LEU A 79 -9.74 11.55 4.19
CA LEU A 79 -11.13 11.09 4.28
C LEU A 79 -12.06 11.79 3.29
N TYR A 80 -11.99 13.12 3.23
CA TYR A 80 -12.88 13.89 2.35
C TYR A 80 -12.60 13.64 0.86
N PRO A 81 -11.36 13.70 0.36
CA PRO A 81 -11.07 13.37 -1.03
C PRO A 81 -11.46 11.93 -1.40
N THR A 82 -11.21 10.98 -0.49
CA THR A 82 -11.62 9.57 -0.71
C THR A 82 -13.14 9.45 -0.82
N LYS A 83 -13.90 10.19 0.02
CA LYS A 83 -15.36 10.20 -0.10
C LYS A 83 -15.80 10.73 -1.46
N LEU A 84 -15.22 11.81 -1.97
CA LEU A 84 -15.54 12.34 -3.30
C LEU A 84 -15.27 11.30 -4.40
N ALA A 85 -14.12 10.62 -4.33
CA ALA A 85 -13.81 9.55 -5.27
C ALA A 85 -14.81 8.38 -5.18
N ASN A 86 -15.24 8.02 -3.96
CA ASN A 86 -16.26 6.98 -3.78
C ASN A 86 -17.63 7.40 -4.38
N ASP A 87 -18.01 8.65 -4.26
CA ASP A 87 -19.24 9.19 -4.86
C ASP A 87 -19.18 9.14 -6.41
N GLU A 88 -17.97 9.13 -7.00
CA GLU A 88 -17.73 8.93 -8.43
C GLU A 88 -17.56 7.44 -8.83
N GLY A 89 -17.63 6.50 -7.89
CA GLY A 89 -17.51 5.05 -8.14
C GLY A 89 -16.12 4.46 -8.00
N PHE A 90 -15.12 5.22 -7.55
CA PHE A 90 -13.78 4.71 -7.27
C PHE A 90 -13.66 4.23 -5.81
N HIS A 91 -12.87 3.18 -5.57
CA HIS A 91 -12.65 2.66 -4.22
C HIS A 91 -11.59 3.45 -3.45
N GLN A 92 -10.58 3.97 -4.16
CA GLN A 92 -9.43 4.65 -3.56
C GLN A 92 -8.87 5.73 -4.50
N LEU A 93 -7.95 6.53 -3.98
CA LEU A 93 -7.17 7.51 -4.75
C LEU A 93 -5.74 6.99 -4.98
N ILE A 94 -5.13 7.35 -6.10
CA ILE A 94 -3.68 7.43 -6.23
C ILE A 94 -3.30 8.87 -5.90
N TRP A 95 -2.56 9.04 -4.83
CA TRP A 95 -2.06 10.35 -4.41
C TRP A 95 -0.91 10.81 -5.28
N THR A 96 -0.83 12.10 -5.47
CA THR A 96 0.23 12.78 -6.21
C THR A 96 0.96 13.77 -5.31
N ASP A 97 2.14 14.20 -5.74
CA ASP A 97 2.91 15.22 -5.04
C ASP A 97 2.09 16.50 -4.83
N GLY A 98 2.15 17.05 -3.63
CA GLY A 98 1.31 18.19 -3.24
C GLY A 98 1.70 19.53 -3.84
N LYS A 99 2.69 19.59 -4.73
CA LYS A 99 3.18 20.83 -5.33
C LYS A 99 2.66 21.05 -6.73
N GLU A 100 2.78 20.03 -7.58
CA GLU A 100 2.48 20.12 -9.01
C GLU A 100 1.48 19.06 -9.47
N HIS A 101 1.16 18.08 -8.61
CA HIS A 101 0.33 16.90 -8.92
C HIS A 101 0.80 16.14 -10.18
N GLN A 102 2.12 16.07 -10.37
CA GLN A 102 2.74 15.44 -11.54
C GLN A 102 3.30 14.05 -11.25
N TYR A 103 3.63 13.75 -10.00
CA TYR A 103 4.30 12.51 -9.63
C TYR A 103 3.44 11.69 -8.68
N LEU A 104 3.35 10.41 -8.97
CA LEU A 104 2.59 9.47 -8.13
C LEU A 104 3.31 9.22 -6.79
N GLU A 105 2.55 9.06 -5.73
CA GLU A 105 3.06 8.78 -4.39
C GLU A 105 2.51 7.47 -3.83
N GLU A 106 1.28 7.44 -3.34
CA GLU A 106 0.66 6.27 -2.70
C GLU A 106 -0.71 5.96 -3.30
N SER A 107 -1.20 4.74 -3.13
CA SER A 107 -2.56 4.35 -3.51
C SER A 107 -3.41 4.13 -2.26
N GLY A 108 -4.32 5.07 -2.00
CA GLY A 108 -5.16 5.06 -0.80
C GLY A 108 -4.31 5.07 0.47
N THR A 109 -4.34 3.96 1.22
CA THR A 109 -3.55 3.72 2.44
C THR A 109 -2.40 2.73 2.23
N MET A 110 -2.01 2.50 0.97
CA MET A 110 -1.02 1.51 0.54
C MET A 110 0.04 2.17 -0.33
N ASN A 111 1.24 1.59 -0.36
CA ASN A 111 2.25 1.99 -1.33
C ASN A 111 1.88 1.48 -2.72
N LEU A 112 2.14 2.29 -3.73
CA LEU A 112 1.87 1.96 -5.13
C LEU A 112 3.02 1.17 -5.75
N VAL A 113 2.70 0.11 -6.48
CA VAL A 113 3.62 -0.66 -7.30
C VAL A 113 3.01 -0.85 -8.69
N LEU A 114 3.80 -0.61 -9.72
CA LEU A 114 3.44 -0.72 -11.12
C LEU A 114 4.41 -1.66 -11.84
N VAL A 115 3.99 -2.29 -12.92
CA VAL A 115 4.86 -3.05 -13.80
C VAL A 115 4.72 -2.51 -15.22
N ILE A 116 5.76 -1.83 -15.69
CA ILE A 116 5.82 -1.24 -17.03
C ILE A 116 7.02 -1.84 -17.77
N ASP A 117 6.80 -2.36 -18.96
CA ASP A 117 7.82 -3.02 -19.78
C ASP A 117 8.59 -4.12 -19.04
N GLY A 118 7.90 -4.82 -18.12
CA GLY A 118 8.48 -5.87 -17.28
C GLY A 118 9.34 -5.36 -16.11
N VAL A 119 9.49 -4.05 -15.93
CA VAL A 119 10.18 -3.44 -14.79
C VAL A 119 9.18 -3.14 -13.67
N ILE A 120 9.50 -3.56 -12.46
CA ILE A 120 8.72 -3.23 -11.25
C ILE A 120 9.11 -1.82 -10.81
N LEU A 121 8.14 -0.93 -10.81
CA LEU A 121 8.32 0.48 -10.45
C LEU A 121 7.55 0.79 -9.16
N SER A 122 8.17 1.52 -8.25
CA SER A 122 7.48 2.08 -7.09
C SER A 122 8.00 3.49 -6.80
N PRO A 123 7.14 4.41 -6.33
CA PRO A 123 7.58 5.72 -5.88
C PRO A 123 8.65 5.61 -4.80
N SER A 124 9.75 6.39 -4.94
CA SER A 124 10.86 6.41 -3.98
C SER A 124 10.40 6.91 -2.60
N GLU A 125 10.89 6.28 -1.55
CA GLU A 125 10.67 6.67 -0.15
C GLU A 125 11.63 7.77 0.34
N ASP A 126 12.39 8.41 -0.55
CA ASP A 126 13.32 9.48 -0.21
C ASP A 126 12.60 10.78 0.19
N SER A 127 11.35 10.94 -0.28
CA SER A 127 10.51 12.07 0.12
C SER A 127 9.90 11.88 1.53
N ASP A 128 9.55 12.99 2.18
CA ASP A 128 8.84 12.96 3.46
C ASP A 128 7.32 12.70 3.31
N THR A 129 6.84 12.54 2.08
CA THR A 129 5.41 12.42 1.76
C THR A 129 4.94 10.98 1.69
N ILE A 130 5.84 10.00 1.56
CA ILE A 130 5.51 8.58 1.42
C ILE A 130 5.83 7.82 2.70
N LEU A 131 4.87 7.01 3.18
CA LEU A 131 5.05 6.15 4.33
C LEU A 131 5.97 4.98 3.98
N ARG A 132 7.04 4.82 4.73
CA ARG A 132 7.93 3.66 4.61
C ARG A 132 7.21 2.38 4.99
N SER A 133 7.15 1.45 4.06
CA SER A 133 6.35 0.25 4.17
C SER A 133 7.21 -1.01 4.28
N VAL A 134 6.94 -1.83 5.28
CA VAL A 134 7.54 -3.17 5.38
C VAL A 134 7.12 -4.03 4.18
N VAL A 135 5.84 -4.05 3.82
CA VAL A 135 5.34 -4.87 2.71
C VAL A 135 5.92 -4.44 1.36
N LYS A 136 5.99 -3.12 1.09
CA LYS A 136 6.66 -2.64 -0.14
C LYS A 136 8.12 -3.09 -0.19
N ARG A 137 8.86 -2.96 0.91
CA ARG A 137 10.25 -3.43 1.00
C ARG A 137 10.33 -4.93 0.75
N SER A 138 9.44 -5.73 1.33
CA SER A 138 9.37 -7.16 1.05
C SER A 138 9.13 -7.44 -0.44
N VAL A 139 8.25 -6.68 -1.10
CA VAL A 139 8.03 -6.80 -2.56
C VAL A 139 9.31 -6.51 -3.33
N VAL A 140 10.00 -5.43 -3.00
CA VAL A 140 11.25 -5.02 -3.67
C VAL A 140 12.37 -6.04 -3.45
N GLU A 141 12.57 -6.49 -2.22
CA GLU A 141 13.60 -7.46 -1.86
C GLU A 141 13.33 -8.83 -2.54
N LEU A 142 12.07 -9.28 -2.52
CA LEU A 142 11.67 -10.53 -3.17
C LEU A 142 11.85 -10.47 -4.68
N ALA A 143 11.46 -9.36 -5.32
CA ALA A 143 11.65 -9.17 -6.74
C ALA A 143 13.14 -9.19 -7.13
N LYS A 144 14.00 -8.52 -6.36
CA LYS A 144 15.46 -8.57 -6.54
C LYS A 144 16.02 -9.98 -6.34
N HIS A 145 15.56 -10.70 -5.32
CA HIS A 145 15.94 -12.09 -5.08
C HIS A 145 15.59 -13.01 -6.26
N TRP A 146 14.46 -12.76 -6.92
CA TRP A 146 14.07 -13.49 -8.13
C TRP A 146 14.72 -12.98 -9.41
N GLY A 147 15.63 -12.01 -9.34
CA GLY A 147 16.30 -11.43 -10.50
C GLY A 147 15.42 -10.57 -11.39
N LEU A 148 14.29 -10.06 -10.87
CA LEU A 148 13.40 -9.17 -11.61
C LEU A 148 13.94 -7.73 -11.55
N PRO A 149 13.82 -6.95 -12.64
CA PRO A 149 14.23 -5.55 -12.64
C PRO A 149 13.29 -4.72 -11.75
N VAL A 150 13.87 -3.93 -10.85
CA VAL A 150 13.13 -3.06 -9.92
C VAL A 150 13.75 -1.68 -9.90
N GLU A 151 12.92 -0.66 -9.98
CA GLU A 151 13.30 0.74 -9.84
C GLU A 151 12.42 1.43 -8.79
N GLU A 152 13.07 2.09 -7.83
CA GLU A 152 12.42 2.99 -6.89
C GLU A 152 12.80 4.42 -7.26
N ARG A 153 11.87 5.17 -7.83
CA ARG A 153 12.09 6.52 -8.35
C ARG A 153 10.83 7.35 -8.38
N ARG A 154 10.93 8.60 -8.73
CA ARG A 154 9.75 9.41 -9.09
C ARG A 154 9.14 8.85 -10.38
N ILE A 155 7.82 8.71 -10.40
CA ILE A 155 7.04 8.19 -11.53
C ILE A 155 6.00 9.25 -11.88
N SER A 156 6.05 9.79 -13.10
CA SER A 156 5.08 10.81 -13.47
C SER A 156 3.73 10.21 -13.85
N VAL A 157 2.67 10.99 -13.63
CA VAL A 157 1.31 10.63 -14.06
C VAL A 157 1.29 10.39 -15.57
N GLU A 158 1.94 11.27 -16.34
CA GLU A 158 1.99 11.17 -17.80
C GLU A 158 2.68 9.88 -18.28
N GLU A 159 3.79 9.48 -17.63
CA GLU A 159 4.47 8.22 -17.92
C GLU A 159 3.51 7.03 -17.78
N VAL A 160 2.75 6.99 -16.70
CA VAL A 160 1.82 5.87 -16.43
C VAL A 160 0.65 5.88 -17.42
N ILE A 161 0.03 7.02 -17.66
CA ILE A 161 -1.08 7.13 -18.60
C ILE A 161 -0.63 6.76 -20.02
N THR A 162 0.56 7.20 -20.43
CA THR A 162 1.15 6.83 -21.72
C THR A 162 1.41 5.32 -21.79
N ALA A 163 2.00 4.73 -20.75
CA ALA A 163 2.26 3.29 -20.70
C ALA A 163 0.95 2.46 -20.76
N ILE A 164 -0.13 2.94 -20.14
CA ILE A 164 -1.44 2.29 -20.23
C ILE A 164 -1.97 2.35 -21.67
N ARG A 165 -1.99 3.53 -22.30
CA ARG A 165 -2.49 3.72 -23.66
C ARG A 165 -1.71 2.91 -24.71
N GLU A 166 -0.43 2.70 -24.47
CA GLU A 166 0.45 1.91 -25.31
C GLU A 166 0.45 0.41 -24.97
N GLY A 167 -0.31 -0.02 -23.96
CA GLY A 167 -0.39 -1.43 -23.54
C GLY A 167 0.90 -1.95 -22.86
N ARG A 168 1.76 -1.07 -22.35
CA ARG A 168 3.03 -1.40 -21.70
C ARG A 168 2.90 -1.64 -20.19
N LEU A 169 1.83 -1.10 -19.55
CA LEU A 169 1.55 -1.37 -18.15
C LEU A 169 0.86 -2.73 -18.04
N SER A 170 1.57 -3.71 -17.51
CA SER A 170 1.10 -5.10 -17.39
C SER A 170 0.52 -5.45 -16.02
N ASP A 171 0.85 -4.67 -14.97
CA ASP A 171 0.38 -4.91 -13.61
C ASP A 171 0.38 -3.62 -12.80
N ALA A 172 -0.56 -3.49 -11.85
CA ALA A 172 -0.61 -2.42 -10.86
C ALA A 172 -1.29 -2.92 -9.59
N PHE A 173 -0.70 -2.59 -8.44
CA PHE A 173 -1.24 -2.99 -7.15
C PHE A 173 -0.80 -2.07 -6.00
N GLY A 174 -1.60 -2.06 -4.94
CA GLY A 174 -1.23 -1.49 -3.65
C GLY A 174 -0.55 -2.54 -2.77
N ALA A 175 0.51 -2.14 -2.06
CA ALA A 175 1.21 -2.97 -1.08
C ALA A 175 0.99 -2.41 0.33
N GLY A 176 0.43 -3.22 1.24
CA GLY A 176 0.14 -2.79 2.61
C GLY A 176 -0.13 -3.97 3.54
N THR A 177 0.02 -3.76 4.85
CA THR A 177 -0.05 -4.82 5.87
C THR A 177 -1.39 -5.56 5.85
N ALA A 178 -2.50 -4.85 5.76
CA ALA A 178 -3.83 -5.46 5.83
C ALA A 178 -4.20 -6.25 4.58
N ALA A 179 -3.83 -5.74 3.40
CA ALA A 179 -4.17 -6.35 2.12
C ALA A 179 -3.08 -7.27 1.57
N THR A 180 -1.88 -7.18 2.09
CA THR A 180 -0.63 -7.70 1.51
C THR A 180 -0.41 -7.13 0.12
N ILE A 181 -1.15 -7.61 -0.87
CA ILE A 181 -1.20 -7.12 -2.25
C ILE A 181 -2.67 -6.89 -2.62
N ALA A 182 -3.01 -5.66 -2.99
CA ALA A 182 -4.34 -5.26 -3.48
C ALA A 182 -4.25 -4.94 -4.98
N PRO A 183 -4.75 -5.79 -5.87
CA PRO A 183 -4.72 -5.53 -7.31
C PRO A 183 -5.56 -4.30 -7.66
N ILE A 184 -5.06 -3.45 -8.55
CA ILE A 184 -5.79 -2.32 -9.11
C ILE A 184 -6.44 -2.77 -10.44
N ALA A 185 -7.76 -2.72 -10.53
CA ALA A 185 -8.51 -3.12 -11.72
C ALA A 185 -8.54 -2.03 -12.78
N SER A 186 -8.72 -0.78 -12.35
CA SER A 186 -8.81 0.37 -13.26
C SER A 186 -8.25 1.64 -12.62
N ILE A 187 -7.83 2.57 -13.47
CA ILE A 187 -7.32 3.88 -13.08
C ILE A 187 -8.15 4.96 -13.77
N GLY A 188 -8.75 5.86 -12.99
CA GLY A 188 -9.44 7.05 -13.48
C GLY A 188 -8.52 8.25 -13.52
N PHE A 189 -8.52 9.00 -14.63
CA PHE A 189 -7.77 10.24 -14.77
C PHE A 189 -8.45 11.19 -15.75
N ARG A 190 -8.74 12.42 -15.33
CA ARG A 190 -9.36 13.49 -16.15
C ARG A 190 -10.62 13.06 -16.91
N GLY A 191 -11.48 12.31 -16.21
CA GLY A 191 -12.75 11.84 -16.78
C GLY A 191 -12.63 10.61 -17.70
N GLU A 192 -11.41 10.10 -17.92
CA GLU A 192 -11.14 8.87 -18.65
C GLU A 192 -10.91 7.72 -17.67
N LEU A 193 -11.46 6.54 -17.96
CA LEU A 193 -11.26 5.31 -17.18
C LEU A 193 -10.40 4.34 -17.98
N PHE A 194 -9.30 3.93 -17.41
CA PHE A 194 -8.35 2.99 -18.00
C PHE A 194 -8.50 1.64 -17.32
N GLU A 195 -9.04 0.65 -18.03
CA GLU A 195 -9.07 -0.73 -17.58
C GLU A 195 -7.68 -1.35 -17.68
N LEU A 196 -7.25 -2.05 -16.62
CA LEU A 196 -5.97 -2.71 -16.58
C LEU A 196 -6.12 -4.21 -16.93
N PRO A 197 -5.02 -4.91 -17.28
CA PRO A 197 -5.08 -6.34 -17.58
C PRO A 197 -5.78 -7.13 -16.48
N PRO A 198 -6.57 -8.17 -16.82
CA PRO A 198 -7.28 -9.00 -15.83
C PRO A 198 -6.34 -9.57 -14.77
N VAL A 199 -6.72 -9.52 -13.50
CA VAL A 199 -5.86 -9.96 -12.37
C VAL A 199 -5.36 -11.40 -12.56
N GLY A 200 -6.20 -12.30 -13.06
CA GLY A 200 -5.80 -13.69 -13.30
C GLY A 200 -4.66 -13.89 -14.32
N SER A 201 -4.43 -12.90 -15.20
CA SER A 201 -3.35 -12.94 -16.18
C SER A 201 -2.04 -12.30 -15.69
N ARG A 202 -2.05 -11.64 -14.52
CA ARG A 202 -0.88 -10.93 -13.99
C ARG A 202 0.09 -11.88 -13.31
N VAL A 203 1.31 -11.92 -13.80
CA VAL A 203 2.31 -12.88 -13.31
C VAL A 203 2.99 -12.39 -12.04
N ILE A 204 3.37 -11.10 -11.99
CA ILE A 204 4.24 -10.56 -10.95
C ILE A 204 3.49 -10.41 -9.63
N SER A 205 2.38 -9.67 -9.60
CA SER A 205 1.60 -9.47 -8.37
C SER A 205 1.07 -10.78 -7.82
N ASN A 206 0.59 -11.68 -8.67
CA ASN A 206 0.07 -12.99 -8.24
C ASN A 206 1.18 -13.87 -7.62
N ARG A 207 2.37 -13.89 -8.23
CA ARG A 207 3.51 -14.64 -7.69
C ARG A 207 3.99 -14.06 -6.35
N ILE A 208 4.09 -12.73 -6.24
CA ILE A 208 4.48 -12.05 -5.00
C ILE A 208 3.45 -12.33 -3.90
N LYS A 209 2.15 -12.18 -4.22
CA LYS A 209 1.07 -12.44 -3.27
C LYS A 209 1.11 -13.87 -2.76
N ALA A 210 1.19 -14.84 -3.67
CA ALA A 210 1.23 -16.26 -3.31
C ALA A 210 2.42 -16.58 -2.38
N TYR A 211 3.60 -16.02 -2.65
CA TYR A 211 4.77 -16.22 -1.81
C TYR A 211 4.60 -15.57 -0.42
N LEU A 212 4.19 -14.28 -0.36
CA LEU A 212 4.03 -13.57 0.90
C LEU A 212 2.93 -14.18 1.78
N ASP A 213 1.84 -14.64 1.17
CA ASP A 213 0.79 -15.33 1.92
C ASP A 213 1.26 -16.73 2.35
N GLY A 214 1.99 -17.44 1.49
CA GLY A 214 2.51 -18.78 1.77
C GLY A 214 3.54 -18.81 2.92
N ILE A 215 4.46 -17.83 3.01
CA ILE A 215 5.38 -17.76 4.15
C ILE A 215 4.67 -17.43 5.48
N LYS A 216 3.62 -16.61 5.45
CA LYS A 216 2.81 -16.29 6.63
C LYS A 216 2.02 -17.48 7.16
N SER A 217 1.49 -18.31 6.24
CA SER A 217 0.74 -19.53 6.59
C SER A 217 1.65 -20.73 6.89
N GLY A 218 2.93 -20.66 6.51
CA GLY A 218 3.87 -21.78 6.59
C GLY A 218 3.73 -22.78 5.44
N ASP A 219 3.02 -22.42 4.36
CA ASP A 219 2.81 -23.29 3.19
C ASP A 219 4.00 -23.33 2.24
N CYS A 220 4.92 -22.36 2.36
CA CYS A 220 6.16 -22.36 1.59
C CYS A 220 7.36 -21.96 2.48
N ALA A 221 8.56 -22.29 2.01
CA ALA A 221 9.81 -21.95 2.70
C ALA A 221 10.03 -20.43 2.67
N ASP A 222 10.52 -19.89 3.78
CA ASP A 222 10.99 -18.52 3.87
C ASP A 222 12.44 -18.45 3.35
N GLU A 223 12.60 -18.16 2.07
CA GLU A 223 13.92 -18.11 1.40
C GLU A 223 14.76 -16.91 1.83
N LEU A 224 14.13 -15.89 2.42
CA LEU A 224 14.77 -14.62 2.83
C LEU A 224 14.97 -14.49 4.34
N GLY A 225 14.50 -15.45 5.12
CA GLY A 225 14.69 -15.48 6.58
C GLY A 225 13.91 -14.38 7.31
N TRP A 226 12.72 -14.03 6.83
CA TRP A 226 11.87 -13.01 7.44
C TRP A 226 11.05 -13.50 8.63
N CYS A 227 10.83 -14.81 8.72
CA CYS A 227 10.07 -15.41 9.80
C CYS A 227 10.97 -15.75 10.99
N THR A 228 10.53 -15.35 12.17
CA THR A 228 11.20 -15.74 13.43
C THR A 228 10.29 -16.70 14.18
N GLN A 229 10.81 -17.88 14.53
CA GLN A 229 10.10 -18.81 15.38
C GLN A 229 10.10 -18.29 16.81
N VAL A 230 8.91 -18.19 17.39
CA VAL A 230 8.74 -17.82 18.80
C VAL A 230 8.49 -19.11 19.59
N GLU A 231 9.34 -19.39 20.58
CA GLU A 231 9.08 -20.45 21.56
C GLU A 231 8.05 -19.95 22.57
N VAL A 232 6.98 -20.70 22.77
CA VAL A 232 5.86 -20.39 23.69
C VAL A 232 5.94 -21.30 24.89
#